data_5b4ffe8471f6feeac8c6fd05972cd910
#
_entry.id   5b4ffe8471f6feeac8c6fd05972cd910
#
_cell.length_a   1.000
_cell.length_b   1.000
_cell.length_c   1.000
_cell.angle_alpha   90.00
_cell.angle_beta   90.00
_cell.angle_gamma   90.00
#
_symmetry.space_group_name_H-M   'P 1'
#
loop_
_entity.id
_entity.type
_entity.pdbx_description
1 polymer ?
#
loop_
_entity_poly.entity_id
_entity_poly.type
_entity_poly.pdbx_seq_one_letter_code
_entity_poly.pdbx_strand_id
1 'polypeptide(L)'
;FAGVTGRKEIIYVQFLGGVRKEASIFECLTALGEEGVLPYRSHVSLEGTEGATFLFAPEQLSCADAFVGRVKERFGEAVTIRRDIGTVTLVGSGIAEDPDAHRRITAFLNEHRHLINQVFFAPLSVTMLVANSDVDHLVRDVHEIFLDRLPG
;
A
#
# COMPACT_ATOMS: atom_id res chain seq x y z
N PHE A 1 -8.82 3.58 18.41
CA PHE A 1 -7.89 3.92 17.33
C PHE A 1 -6.74 4.76 17.88
N ALA A 2 -5.51 4.47 17.47
CA ALA A 2 -4.31 5.08 18.01
C ALA A 2 -3.74 6.22 17.16
N GLY A 3 -3.95 6.19 15.85
CA GLY A 3 -3.44 7.24 14.98
C GLY A 3 -3.74 7.03 13.52
N VAL A 4 -3.47 8.07 12.74
CA VAL A 4 -3.55 8.03 11.29
C VAL A 4 -2.26 8.62 10.71
N THR A 5 -1.74 8.00 9.66
CA THR A 5 -0.52 8.44 9.00
C THR A 5 -0.75 8.53 7.50
N GLY A 6 -0.28 9.60 6.88
CA GLY A 6 -0.29 9.76 5.43
C GLY A 6 1.13 9.73 4.88
N ARG A 7 1.30 9.10 3.72
CA ARG A 7 2.55 9.12 2.97
C ARG A 7 2.26 9.43 1.51
N LYS A 8 3.03 10.32 0.94
CA LYS A 8 2.93 10.67 -0.47
C LYS A 8 4.09 10.06 -1.25
N GLU A 9 3.93 9.99 -2.58
CA GLU A 9 4.99 9.57 -3.49
C GLU A 9 5.54 8.18 -3.19
N ILE A 10 4.66 7.29 -2.77
CA ILE A 10 4.99 5.89 -2.59
C ILE A 10 5.38 5.30 -3.95
N ILE A 11 6.38 4.45 -3.95
CA ILE A 11 6.74 3.72 -5.15
C ILE A 11 5.92 2.44 -5.19
N TYR A 12 4.98 2.39 -6.12
CA TYR A 12 4.10 1.25 -6.34
C TYR A 12 4.67 0.40 -7.47
N VAL A 13 4.98 -0.85 -7.16
CA VAL A 13 5.52 -1.81 -8.14
C VAL A 13 4.59 -3.00 -8.23
N GLN A 14 4.04 -3.24 -9.42
CA GLN A 14 3.14 -4.37 -9.64
C GLN A 14 3.70 -5.27 -10.73
N PHE A 15 3.83 -6.56 -10.41
CA PHE A 15 4.16 -7.60 -11.38
C PHE A 15 2.87 -8.22 -11.87
N LEU A 16 2.68 -8.17 -13.18
CA LEU A 16 1.49 -8.73 -13.80
C LEU A 16 1.52 -10.25 -13.73
N GLY A 17 0.37 -10.85 -13.42
CA GLY A 17 0.22 -12.28 -13.46
C GLY A 17 0.20 -12.78 -14.91
N GLY A 18 0.40 -14.06 -15.09
CA GLY A 18 0.35 -14.66 -16.41
C GLY A 18 1.39 -15.76 -16.57
N VAL A 19 1.68 -16.10 -17.81
CA VAL A 19 2.68 -17.12 -18.11
C VAL A 19 4.04 -16.67 -17.56
N ARG A 20 4.71 -17.53 -16.79
CA ARG A 20 6.03 -17.28 -16.19
C ARG A 20 6.02 -16.27 -15.04
N LYS A 21 4.85 -15.92 -14.52
CA LYS A 21 4.73 -14.96 -13.41
C LYS A 21 5.51 -15.39 -12.16
N GLU A 22 5.54 -16.70 -11.88
CA GLU A 22 6.22 -17.22 -10.69
C GLU A 22 7.72 -16.93 -10.74
N ALA A 23 8.33 -17.17 -11.90
CA ALA A 23 9.75 -16.90 -12.08
C ALA A 23 10.04 -15.40 -11.92
N SER A 24 9.21 -14.54 -12.50
CA SER A 24 9.38 -13.08 -12.38
C SER A 24 9.23 -12.60 -10.95
N ILE A 25 8.25 -13.16 -10.21
CA ILE A 25 8.03 -12.77 -8.82
C ILE A 25 9.21 -13.18 -7.94
N PHE A 26 9.70 -14.40 -8.08
CA PHE A 26 10.84 -14.88 -7.30
C PHE A 26 12.13 -14.15 -7.68
N GLU A 27 12.32 -13.82 -8.94
CA GLU A 27 13.45 -12.99 -9.38
C GLU A 27 13.39 -11.60 -8.74
N CYS A 28 12.19 -11.03 -8.66
CA CYS A 28 11.99 -9.74 -8.01
C CYS A 28 12.35 -9.80 -6.52
N LEU A 29 11.86 -10.81 -5.82
CA LEU A 29 12.16 -10.98 -4.39
C LEU A 29 13.67 -11.16 -4.18
N THR A 30 14.33 -11.90 -5.05
CA THR A 30 15.78 -12.08 -4.99
C THR A 30 16.51 -10.76 -5.23
N ALA A 31 16.09 -9.99 -6.23
CA ALA A 31 16.69 -8.70 -6.54
C ALA A 31 16.53 -7.71 -5.39
N LEU A 32 15.36 -7.68 -4.76
CA LEU A 32 15.12 -6.83 -3.59
C LEU A 32 16.04 -7.21 -2.42
N GLY A 33 16.20 -8.50 -2.20
CA GLY A 33 17.12 -8.98 -1.18
C GLY A 33 18.56 -8.57 -1.43
N GLU A 34 19.00 -8.62 -2.69
CA GLU A 34 20.33 -8.19 -3.09
C GLU A 34 20.56 -6.70 -2.86
N GLU A 35 19.53 -5.88 -3.04
CA GLU A 35 19.62 -4.44 -2.81
C GLU A 35 19.45 -4.05 -1.34
N GLY A 36 19.06 -4.98 -0.49
CA GLY A 36 18.83 -4.69 0.92
C GLY A 36 17.61 -3.82 1.16
N VAL A 37 16.68 -3.77 0.20
CA VAL A 37 15.49 -2.94 0.27
C VAL A 37 14.29 -3.81 0.58
N LEU A 38 13.54 -3.44 1.61
CA LEU A 38 12.32 -4.16 1.99
C LEU A 38 11.10 -3.31 1.69
N PRO A 39 10.05 -3.86 1.05
CA PRO A 39 8.80 -3.13 0.92
C PRO A 39 8.14 -3.01 2.29
N TYR A 40 7.48 -1.88 2.54
CA TYR A 40 6.73 -1.74 3.79
C TYR A 40 5.34 -2.38 3.69
N ARG A 41 4.88 -2.67 2.50
CA ARG A 41 3.67 -3.46 2.23
C ARG A 41 3.91 -4.31 1.01
N SER A 42 3.46 -5.55 1.05
CA SER A 42 3.56 -6.44 -0.10
C SER A 42 2.40 -7.42 -0.14
N HIS A 43 2.07 -7.85 -1.35
CA HIS A 43 1.11 -8.91 -1.60
C HIS A 43 1.61 -9.74 -2.76
N VAL A 44 1.69 -11.04 -2.57
CA VAL A 44 2.15 -11.97 -3.61
C VAL A 44 1.07 -13.03 -3.81
N SER A 45 0.61 -13.19 -5.05
CA SER A 45 -0.33 -14.24 -5.43
C SER A 45 0.29 -15.07 -6.53
N LEU A 46 0.40 -16.36 -6.30
CA LEU A 46 0.93 -17.33 -7.26
C LEU A 46 -0.16 -17.99 -8.09
N GLU A 47 -1.42 -17.74 -7.74
CA GLU A 47 -2.58 -18.23 -8.47
C GLU A 47 -3.27 -17.08 -9.21
N GLY A 48 -3.89 -17.41 -10.34
CA GLY A 48 -4.65 -16.44 -11.11
C GLY A 48 -3.77 -15.44 -11.85
N THR A 49 -4.30 -14.24 -12.09
CA THR A 49 -3.66 -13.20 -12.90
C THR A 49 -3.18 -12.00 -12.08
N GLU A 50 -3.34 -12.04 -10.76
CA GLU A 50 -3.04 -10.88 -9.93
C GLU A 50 -1.56 -10.56 -9.80
N GLY A 51 -0.70 -11.56 -9.73
CA GLY A 51 0.73 -11.34 -9.60
C GLY A 51 1.13 -10.84 -8.22
N ALA A 52 2.01 -9.85 -8.17
CA ALA A 52 2.54 -9.33 -6.91
C ALA A 52 2.54 -7.81 -6.90
N THR A 53 2.29 -7.23 -5.73
CA THR A 53 2.30 -5.79 -5.50
C THR A 53 3.23 -5.47 -4.35
N PHE A 54 4.12 -4.51 -4.55
CA PHE A 54 5.06 -4.05 -3.52
C PHE A 54 4.99 -2.53 -3.40
N LEU A 55 4.97 -2.04 -2.16
CA LEU A 55 4.99 -0.61 -1.87
C LEU A 55 6.29 -0.27 -1.15
N PHE A 56 7.02 0.70 -1.68
CA PHE A 56 8.26 1.18 -1.10
C PHE A 56 8.13 2.63 -0.69
N ALA A 57 8.66 2.96 0.48
CA ALA A 57 8.76 4.34 0.91
C ALA A 57 10.03 4.95 0.30
N PRO A 58 9.94 6.09 -0.41
CA PRO A 58 11.13 6.67 -1.06
C PRO A 58 12.28 6.95 -0.12
N GLU A 59 12.01 7.33 1.12
CA GLU A 59 13.04 7.64 2.11
C GLU A 59 13.86 6.43 2.54
N GLN A 60 13.40 5.22 2.24
CA GLN A 60 14.13 3.99 2.56
C GLN A 60 15.15 3.64 1.48
N LEU A 61 15.14 4.37 0.36
CA LEU A 61 16.01 4.11 -0.77
C LEU A 61 17.08 5.20 -0.84
N SER A 62 18.32 4.80 -1.10
CA SER A 62 19.41 5.76 -1.30
C SER A 62 19.18 6.59 -2.55
N CYS A 63 18.58 6.01 -3.58
CA CYS A 63 18.19 6.72 -4.80
C CYS A 63 16.96 6.04 -5.40
N ALA A 64 15.78 6.64 -5.20
CA ALA A 64 14.53 6.08 -5.69
C ALA A 64 14.49 5.96 -7.21
N ASP A 65 14.99 6.96 -7.93
CA ASP A 65 14.97 6.95 -9.39
C ASP A 65 15.86 5.84 -9.96
N ALA A 66 17.02 5.62 -9.37
CA ALA A 66 17.93 4.57 -9.79
C ALA A 66 17.31 3.18 -9.53
N PHE A 67 16.66 3.00 -8.38
CA PHE A 67 15.95 1.76 -8.06
C PHE A 67 14.85 1.47 -9.09
N VAL A 68 14.00 2.47 -9.38
CA VAL A 68 12.94 2.33 -10.38
C VAL A 68 13.53 1.99 -11.75
N GLY A 69 14.62 2.64 -12.13
CA GLY A 69 15.30 2.37 -13.39
C GLY A 69 15.80 0.93 -13.49
N ARG A 70 16.39 0.41 -12.43
CA ARG A 70 16.88 -0.98 -12.40
C ARG A 70 15.74 -1.99 -12.50
N VAL A 71 14.63 -1.73 -11.81
CA VAL A 71 13.46 -2.62 -11.87
C VAL A 71 12.88 -2.65 -13.29
N LYS A 72 12.72 -1.48 -13.91
CA LYS A 72 12.21 -1.38 -15.28
C LYS A 72 13.12 -2.09 -16.27
N GLU A 73 14.43 -1.91 -16.13
CA GLU A 73 15.41 -2.53 -17.02
C GLU A 73 15.39 -4.04 -16.90
N ARG A 74 15.29 -4.56 -15.67
CA ARG A 74 15.33 -5.99 -15.42
C ARG A 74 14.06 -6.70 -15.82
N PHE A 75 12.89 -6.10 -15.58
CA PHE A 75 11.61 -6.77 -15.74
C PHE A 75 10.76 -6.27 -16.92
N GLY A 76 11.10 -5.13 -17.48
CA GLY A 76 10.46 -4.60 -18.68
C GLY A 76 8.95 -4.49 -18.59
N GLU A 77 8.26 -5.12 -19.53
CA GLU A 77 6.79 -5.07 -19.61
C GLU A 77 6.08 -5.89 -18.55
N ALA A 78 6.79 -6.76 -17.85
CA ALA A 78 6.21 -7.57 -16.78
C ALA A 78 5.88 -6.74 -15.53
N VAL A 79 6.37 -5.52 -15.43
CA VAL A 79 6.20 -4.67 -14.27
C VAL A 79 5.50 -3.36 -14.63
N THR A 80 4.62 -2.92 -13.75
CA THR A 80 4.02 -1.58 -13.80
C THR A 80 4.46 -0.81 -12.58
N ILE A 81 4.97 0.40 -12.77
CA ILE A 81 5.44 1.24 -11.67
C ILE A 81 4.66 2.55 -11.66
N ARG A 82 4.14 2.92 -10.48
CA ARG A 82 3.45 4.19 -10.29
C ARG A 82 4.11 4.95 -9.14
N ARG A 83 4.20 6.27 -9.30
CA ARG A 83 4.78 7.17 -8.30
C ARG A 83 3.85 8.31 -7.93
N ASP A 84 2.63 8.29 -8.45
CA ASP A 84 1.58 9.30 -8.20
C ASP A 84 0.64 8.89 -7.08
N ILE A 85 1.02 7.89 -6.33
CA ILE A 85 0.19 7.23 -5.32
C ILE A 85 0.73 7.52 -3.92
N GLY A 86 -0.18 7.65 -2.98
CA GLY A 86 0.13 7.73 -1.57
C GLY A 86 -0.67 6.73 -0.76
N THR A 87 -0.43 6.73 0.54
CA THR A 87 -1.15 5.86 1.47
C THR A 87 -1.71 6.64 2.63
N VAL A 88 -2.85 6.19 3.13
CA VAL A 88 -3.42 6.65 4.39
C VAL A 88 -3.61 5.41 5.26
N THR A 89 -2.98 5.38 6.41
CA THR A 89 -3.01 4.24 7.31
C THR A 89 -3.65 4.61 8.63
N LEU A 90 -4.71 3.88 8.99
CA LEU A 90 -5.36 3.97 10.29
C LEU A 90 -4.80 2.86 11.18
N VAL A 91 -4.27 3.23 12.35
CA VAL A 91 -3.65 2.30 13.29
C VAL A 91 -4.50 2.21 14.55
N GLY A 92 -4.66 1.00 15.07
CA GLY A 92 -5.36 0.80 16.32
C GLY A 92 -5.30 -0.63 16.79
N SER A 93 -5.24 -0.81 18.11
CA SER A 93 -5.38 -2.14 18.71
C SER A 93 -6.84 -2.57 18.60
N GLY A 94 -7.07 -3.83 18.30
CA GLY A 94 -8.42 -4.38 18.23
C GLY A 94 -9.16 -4.11 16.93
N ILE A 95 -8.53 -3.49 15.93
CA ILE A 95 -9.17 -3.26 14.64
C ILE A 95 -9.71 -4.56 14.04
N ALA A 96 -8.94 -5.64 14.15
CA ALA A 96 -9.33 -6.93 13.59
C ALA A 96 -10.32 -7.70 14.48
N GLU A 97 -10.49 -7.30 15.73
CA GLU A 97 -11.28 -8.05 16.72
C GLU A 97 -12.59 -7.38 17.13
N ASP A 98 -12.70 -6.08 16.92
CA ASP A 98 -13.87 -5.31 17.33
C ASP A 98 -14.84 -5.15 16.15
N PRO A 99 -16.04 -5.80 16.21
CA PRO A 99 -17.01 -5.65 15.13
C PRO A 99 -17.49 -4.23 14.89
N ASP A 100 -17.53 -3.40 15.92
CA ASP A 100 -17.93 -1.99 15.76
C ASP A 100 -16.88 -1.20 15.00
N ALA A 101 -15.60 -1.40 15.34
CA ALA A 101 -14.50 -0.79 14.60
C ALA A 101 -14.55 -1.22 13.13
N HIS A 102 -14.77 -2.49 12.89
CA HIS A 102 -14.89 -3.01 11.53
C HIS A 102 -16.03 -2.35 10.75
N ARG A 103 -17.19 -2.21 11.35
CA ARG A 103 -18.33 -1.55 10.70
C ARG A 103 -18.02 -0.10 10.34
N ARG A 104 -17.38 0.62 11.25
CA ARG A 104 -17.03 2.02 11.03
C ARG A 104 -15.99 2.19 9.91
N ILE A 105 -15.01 1.31 9.89
CA ILE A 105 -13.99 1.30 8.84
C ILE A 105 -14.63 0.97 7.49
N THR A 106 -15.45 -0.06 7.44
CA THR A 106 -16.12 -0.47 6.21
C THR A 106 -17.03 0.62 5.66
N ALA A 107 -17.75 1.31 6.54
CA ALA A 107 -18.60 2.42 6.13
C ALA A 107 -17.77 3.56 5.53
N PHE A 108 -16.65 3.89 6.16
CA PHE A 108 -15.73 4.91 5.64
C PHE A 108 -15.19 4.52 4.27
N LEU A 109 -14.72 3.28 4.12
CA LEU A 109 -14.20 2.79 2.85
C LEU A 109 -15.25 2.84 1.74
N ASN A 110 -16.47 2.43 2.06
CA ASN A 110 -17.56 2.46 1.09
C ASN A 110 -17.92 3.88 0.66
N GLU A 111 -17.96 4.80 1.60
CA GLU A 111 -18.25 6.21 1.31
C GLU A 111 -17.18 6.86 0.44
N HIS A 112 -15.91 6.48 0.62
CA HIS A 112 -14.77 7.04 -0.09
C HIS A 112 -14.22 6.13 -1.18
N ARG A 113 -14.95 5.08 -1.56
CA ARG A 113 -14.44 4.07 -2.50
C ARG A 113 -13.97 4.63 -3.84
N HIS A 114 -14.54 5.74 -4.28
CA HIS A 114 -14.15 6.37 -5.54
C HIS A 114 -12.74 6.99 -5.52
N LEU A 115 -12.18 7.18 -4.31
CA LEU A 115 -10.83 7.71 -4.12
C LEU A 115 -9.81 6.61 -3.80
N ILE A 116 -10.27 5.41 -3.47
CA ILE A 116 -9.42 4.35 -2.94
C ILE A 116 -9.15 3.32 -4.04
N ASN A 117 -7.87 3.11 -4.34
CA ASN A 117 -7.46 2.14 -5.34
C ASN A 117 -7.34 0.73 -4.79
N GLN A 118 -6.90 0.61 -3.55
CA GLN A 118 -6.66 -0.68 -2.91
C GLN A 118 -6.62 -0.50 -1.39
N VAL A 119 -6.97 -1.55 -0.67
CA VAL A 119 -6.94 -1.54 0.80
C VAL A 119 -6.14 -2.75 1.28
N PHE A 120 -5.27 -2.51 2.24
CA PHE A 120 -4.51 -3.56 2.92
C PHE A 120 -4.98 -3.65 4.37
N PHE A 121 -5.52 -4.80 4.75
CA PHE A 121 -5.93 -5.05 6.14
C PHE A 121 -4.84 -5.82 6.86
N ALA A 122 -4.51 -5.37 8.05
CA ALA A 122 -3.59 -6.05 8.96
C ALA A 122 -4.21 -6.07 10.36
N PRO A 123 -3.70 -6.87 11.29
CA PRO A 123 -4.30 -6.96 12.62
C PRO A 123 -4.40 -5.64 13.36
N LEU A 124 -3.45 -4.73 13.15
CA LEU A 124 -3.38 -3.46 13.88
C LEU A 124 -3.54 -2.24 12.98
N SER A 125 -3.80 -2.43 11.69
CA SER A 125 -3.88 -1.30 10.77
C SER A 125 -4.73 -1.58 9.55
N VAL A 126 -5.23 -0.49 8.95
CA VAL A 126 -5.87 -0.52 7.64
C VAL A 126 -5.16 0.55 6.79
N THR A 127 -4.60 0.15 5.67
CA THR A 127 -3.89 1.05 4.77
C THR A 127 -4.66 1.20 3.46
N MET A 128 -4.96 2.46 3.11
CA MET A 128 -5.66 2.80 1.87
C MET A 128 -4.65 3.35 0.86
N LEU A 129 -4.68 2.83 -0.35
CA LEU A 129 -3.86 3.32 -1.45
C LEU A 129 -4.69 4.32 -2.25
N VAL A 130 -4.21 5.55 -2.34
CA VAL A 130 -4.96 6.67 -2.92
C VAL A 130 -4.05 7.53 -3.78
N ALA A 131 -4.62 8.46 -4.53
CA ALA A 131 -3.82 9.43 -5.28
C ALA A 131 -3.08 10.36 -4.31
N ASN A 132 -1.89 10.83 -4.69
CA ASN A 132 -1.12 11.77 -3.86
C ASN A 132 -1.95 12.98 -3.43
N SER A 133 -2.75 13.51 -4.36
CA SER A 133 -3.58 14.70 -4.09
C SER A 133 -4.67 14.47 -3.05
N ASP A 134 -5.02 13.22 -2.77
CA ASP A 134 -6.09 12.88 -1.83
C ASP A 134 -5.56 12.53 -0.44
N VAL A 135 -4.26 12.39 -0.26
CA VAL A 135 -3.68 11.94 1.02
C VAL A 135 -4.04 12.89 2.16
N ASP A 136 -3.79 14.18 2.00
CA ASP A 136 -3.95 15.14 3.11
C ASP A 136 -5.39 15.25 3.57
N HIS A 137 -6.36 15.36 2.65
CA HIS A 137 -7.75 15.50 3.09
C HIS A 137 -8.31 14.19 3.64
N LEU A 138 -7.85 13.03 3.14
CA LEU A 138 -8.27 11.76 3.72
C LEU A 138 -7.68 11.55 5.11
N VAL A 139 -6.44 11.97 5.34
CA VAL A 139 -5.87 11.94 6.69
C VAL A 139 -6.75 12.77 7.65
N ARG A 140 -7.16 13.97 7.23
CA ARG A 140 -8.05 14.81 8.04
C ARG A 140 -9.39 14.14 8.29
N ASP A 141 -10.00 13.58 7.26
CA ASP A 141 -11.30 12.91 7.38
C ASP A 141 -11.22 11.71 8.34
N VAL A 142 -10.18 10.90 8.21
CA VAL A 142 -9.96 9.76 9.11
C VAL A 142 -9.74 10.24 10.53
N HIS A 143 -8.94 11.29 10.70
CA HIS A 143 -8.67 11.85 12.03
C HIS A 143 -9.96 12.33 12.69
N GLU A 144 -10.79 13.08 11.98
CA GLU A 144 -12.06 13.59 12.50
C GLU A 144 -13.02 12.47 12.87
N ILE A 145 -13.12 11.45 12.02
CA ILE A 145 -14.11 10.38 12.22
C ILE A 145 -13.69 9.40 13.31
N PHE A 146 -12.40 9.07 13.38
CA PHE A 146 -11.92 7.99 14.23
C PHE A 146 -11.15 8.45 15.46
N LEU A 147 -10.53 9.64 15.43
CA LEU A 147 -9.61 10.07 16.48
C LEU A 147 -10.06 11.31 17.26
N ASP A 148 -10.78 12.24 16.62
CA ASP A 148 -11.24 13.46 17.28
C ASP A 148 -12.50 13.26 18.10
N ARG A 149 -13.16 12.14 17.97
CA ARG A 149 -14.32 11.84 18.79
C ARG A 149 -13.86 11.47 20.19
N LEU A 150 -13.77 12.46 21.00
CA LEU A 150 -13.56 12.23 22.41
C LEU A 150 -14.80 11.50 22.96
N PRO A 151 -14.62 10.45 23.74
CA PRO A 151 -15.73 9.91 24.49
C PRO A 151 -16.24 11.02 25.37
N GLY A 152 -17.44 11.43 25.09
CA GLY A 152 -18.09 12.57 25.74
C GLY A 152 -18.21 12.36 27.21
#